data_00e16e6bf66aaffe3d6e37d9cb7f618c
#
_entry.id   00e16e6bf66aaffe3d6e37d9cb7f618c
#
_cell.length_a   1.000
_cell.length_b   1.000
_cell.length_c   1.000
_cell.angle_alpha   90.00
_cell.angle_beta   90.00
_cell.angle_gamma   90.00
#
_symmetry.space_group_name_H-M   'P 1'
#
loop_
_entity.id
_entity.type
_entity.pdbx_description
1 polymer ?
#
loop_
_entity_poly.entity_id
_entity_poly.type
_entity_poly.pdbx_seq_one_letter_code
_entity_poly.pdbx_strand_id
1 'polypeptide(L)'
;RKSIDKDSKLITIGEVPAFQFINQNNDTISNRSFAGKVYVVEFFFTTCPSICPIMNQNMKEIQNAFLDEKNFGIASITINPLYDTVEVLKEYAKTYEVVQPNWHFLTGNHNEIYTLANEGFNLYVGEAPEVEGGFEHSGFFTLIDQNGNIRSRIDANGNPIIYYDGLEKEGVEMLITDIKKLLNE
;
A
#
# COMPACT_ATOMS: atom_id res chain seq x y z
N ARG A 1 -4.69 3.81 29.73
CA ARG A 1 -3.99 3.82 28.43
C ARG A 1 -2.59 3.23 28.64
N LYS A 2 -2.41 1.96 28.26
CA LYS A 2 -1.05 1.40 28.20
C LYS A 2 -0.29 2.14 27.10
N SER A 3 0.84 2.73 27.46
CA SER A 3 1.75 3.34 26.51
C SER A 3 2.08 2.32 25.42
N ILE A 4 1.83 2.67 24.17
CA ILE A 4 2.31 1.92 23.03
C ILE A 4 3.83 1.92 23.16
N ASP A 5 4.38 0.73 23.33
CA ASP A 5 5.84 0.56 23.49
C ASP A 5 6.53 1.03 22.20
N LYS A 6 7.09 2.24 22.25
CA LYS A 6 7.79 2.84 21.10
C LYS A 6 9.05 2.08 20.69
N ASP A 7 9.52 1.17 21.54
CA ASP A 7 10.78 0.46 21.35
C ASP A 7 10.61 -1.01 20.92
N SER A 8 9.38 -1.52 20.80
CA SER A 8 9.17 -2.90 20.35
C SER A 8 9.55 -3.06 18.87
N LYS A 9 10.35 -4.08 18.57
CA LYS A 9 10.73 -4.44 17.20
C LYS A 9 9.50 -4.95 16.44
N LEU A 10 9.43 -4.60 15.16
CA LEU A 10 8.43 -5.16 14.27
C LEU A 10 8.80 -6.60 13.92
N ILE A 11 7.79 -7.45 13.77
CA ILE A 11 7.98 -8.85 13.39
C ILE A 11 7.93 -9.01 11.87
N THR A 12 8.52 -10.09 11.36
CA THR A 12 8.46 -10.47 9.96
C THR A 12 7.31 -11.46 9.75
N ILE A 13 6.41 -11.14 8.80
CA ILE A 13 5.30 -12.00 8.42
C ILE A 13 5.72 -12.95 7.29
N GLY A 14 6.46 -12.45 6.29
CA GLY A 14 6.91 -13.21 5.14
C GLY A 14 7.59 -12.31 4.12
N GLU A 15 7.95 -12.87 2.99
CA GLU A 15 8.55 -12.12 1.88
C GLU A 15 7.48 -11.65 0.89
N VAL A 16 7.68 -10.47 0.31
CA VAL A 16 6.85 -9.99 -0.79
C VAL A 16 7.13 -10.87 -2.03
N PRO A 17 6.09 -11.43 -2.66
CA PRO A 17 6.27 -12.13 -3.93
C PRO A 17 6.77 -11.19 -5.02
N ALA A 18 7.50 -11.73 -5.98
CA ALA A 18 7.95 -10.97 -7.14
C ALA A 18 6.74 -10.45 -7.92
N PHE A 19 6.78 -9.18 -8.31
CA PHE A 19 5.78 -8.57 -9.18
C PHE A 19 6.44 -7.62 -10.17
N GLN A 20 5.76 -7.35 -11.29
CA GLN A 20 6.20 -6.38 -12.28
C GLN A 20 4.97 -5.78 -12.96
N PHE A 21 4.81 -4.48 -12.86
CA PHE A 21 3.69 -3.72 -13.42
C PHE A 21 4.18 -2.41 -14.04
N ILE A 22 3.27 -1.62 -14.56
CA ILE A 22 3.56 -0.34 -15.21
C ILE A 22 2.93 0.78 -14.38
N ASN A 23 3.68 1.87 -14.19
CA ASN A 23 3.21 3.00 -13.38
C ASN A 23 2.52 4.09 -14.23
N GLN A 24 2.08 5.16 -13.56
CA GLN A 24 1.42 6.32 -14.16
C GLN A 24 2.27 7.09 -15.18
N ASN A 25 3.56 6.84 -15.23
CA ASN A 25 4.51 7.45 -16.19
C ASN A 25 4.95 6.46 -17.28
N ASN A 26 4.28 5.32 -17.37
CA ASN A 26 4.59 4.24 -18.31
C ASN A 26 5.96 3.57 -18.07
N ASP A 27 6.48 3.67 -16.85
CA ASP A 27 7.70 2.99 -16.44
C ASP A 27 7.39 1.61 -15.86
N THR A 28 8.26 0.64 -16.10
CA THR A 28 8.17 -0.69 -15.50
C THR A 28 8.67 -0.64 -14.07
N ILE A 29 7.81 -1.05 -13.12
CA ILE A 29 8.09 -1.08 -11.70
C ILE A 29 7.92 -2.51 -11.18
N SER A 30 8.88 -2.97 -10.41
CA SER A 30 8.85 -4.30 -9.78
C SER A 30 9.17 -4.20 -8.30
N ASN A 31 9.08 -5.32 -7.59
CA ASN A 31 9.54 -5.40 -6.20
C ASN A 31 11.02 -4.95 -6.08
N ARG A 32 11.83 -5.18 -7.10
CA ARG A 32 13.23 -4.73 -7.14
C ARG A 32 13.39 -3.22 -7.24
N SER A 33 12.41 -2.52 -7.78
CA SER A 33 12.38 -1.04 -7.82
C SER A 33 12.34 -0.42 -6.42
N PHE A 34 11.86 -1.18 -5.46
CA PHE A 34 11.78 -0.78 -4.05
C PHE A 34 12.94 -1.34 -3.19
N ALA A 35 13.92 -2.00 -3.79
CA ALA A 35 15.06 -2.54 -3.05
C ALA A 35 15.76 -1.43 -2.26
N GLY A 36 16.03 -1.68 -0.98
CA GLY A 36 16.62 -0.70 -0.06
C GLY A 36 15.65 0.37 0.45
N LYS A 37 14.37 0.26 0.10
CA LYS A 37 13.33 1.20 0.54
C LYS A 37 12.32 0.52 1.45
N VAL A 38 11.86 1.26 2.45
CA VAL A 38 10.64 0.93 3.18
C VAL A 38 9.47 1.38 2.33
N TYR A 39 8.48 0.54 2.10
CA TYR A 39 7.34 0.95 1.30
C TYR A 39 6.02 0.36 1.80
N VAL A 40 4.94 0.98 1.35
CA VAL A 40 3.57 0.60 1.70
C VAL A 40 2.88 0.11 0.44
N VAL A 41 2.12 -0.98 0.56
CA VAL A 41 1.32 -1.54 -0.54
C VAL A 41 -0.15 -1.39 -0.21
N GLU A 42 -0.94 -0.91 -1.18
CA GLU A 42 -2.40 -0.91 -1.14
C GLU A 42 -2.98 -1.42 -2.46
N PHE A 43 -4.22 -1.92 -2.40
CA PHE A 43 -5.01 -2.26 -3.58
C PHE A 43 -6.24 -1.33 -3.64
N PHE A 44 -6.53 -0.79 -4.80
CA PHE A 44 -7.58 0.22 -5.01
C PHE A 44 -8.13 0.13 -6.43
N PHE A 45 -9.09 0.98 -6.78
CA PHE A 45 -9.48 1.27 -8.16
C PHE A 45 -10.03 2.71 -8.25
N THR A 46 -9.81 3.37 -9.40
CA THR A 46 -10.06 4.81 -9.49
C THR A 46 -11.55 5.19 -9.46
N THR A 47 -12.44 4.29 -9.87
CA THR A 47 -13.89 4.52 -9.87
C THR A 47 -14.57 4.06 -8.57
N CYS A 48 -13.80 3.70 -7.55
CA CYS A 48 -14.33 3.32 -6.24
C CYS A 48 -15.02 4.53 -5.59
N PRO A 49 -16.31 4.42 -5.23
CA PRO A 49 -17.07 5.56 -4.72
C PRO A 49 -16.95 5.74 -3.19
N SER A 50 -16.34 4.81 -2.48
CA SER A 50 -16.42 4.73 -1.02
C SER A 50 -15.06 4.79 -0.33
N ILE A 51 -14.39 3.65 -0.16
CA ILE A 51 -13.20 3.56 0.71
C ILE A 51 -11.91 4.06 0.05
N CYS A 52 -11.75 3.94 -1.27
CA CYS A 52 -10.51 4.34 -1.94
C CYS A 52 -10.22 5.84 -1.81
N PRO A 53 -11.19 6.76 -1.92
CA PRO A 53 -10.93 8.17 -1.64
C PRO A 53 -10.40 8.43 -0.24
N ILE A 54 -10.92 7.71 0.77
CA ILE A 54 -10.47 7.81 2.15
C ILE A 54 -9.04 7.26 2.28
N MET A 55 -8.79 6.07 1.73
CA MET A 55 -7.47 5.44 1.74
C MET A 55 -6.41 6.32 1.09
N ASN A 56 -6.71 6.88 -0.07
CA ASN A 56 -5.73 7.67 -0.82
C ASN A 56 -5.51 9.06 -0.22
N GLN A 57 -6.52 9.64 0.42
CA GLN A 57 -6.33 10.85 1.22
C GLN A 57 -5.41 10.56 2.42
N ASN A 58 -5.60 9.43 3.08
CA ASN A 58 -4.72 8.97 4.16
C ASN A 58 -3.31 8.64 3.67
N MET A 59 -3.19 8.04 2.47
CA MET A 59 -1.90 7.78 1.85
C MET A 59 -1.16 9.07 1.53
N LYS A 60 -1.88 10.13 1.13
CA LYS A 60 -1.30 11.45 0.95
C LYS A 60 -0.70 12.01 2.25
N GLU A 61 -1.35 11.78 3.38
CA GLU A 61 -0.79 12.17 4.70
C GLU A 61 0.50 11.40 4.98
N ILE A 62 0.54 10.12 4.66
CA ILE A 62 1.75 9.30 4.80
C ILE A 62 2.85 9.84 3.88
N GLN A 63 2.54 10.14 2.62
CA GLN A 63 3.46 10.80 1.70
C GLN A 63 4.06 12.06 2.32
N ASN A 64 3.21 12.93 2.85
CA ASN A 64 3.63 14.22 3.40
C ASN A 64 4.56 14.07 4.61
N ALA A 65 4.43 12.99 5.37
CA ALA A 65 5.33 12.67 6.48
C ALA A 65 6.74 12.27 6.02
N PHE A 66 6.88 11.82 4.77
CA PHE A 66 8.13 11.27 4.22
C PHE A 66 8.53 11.89 2.87
N LEU A 67 8.18 13.16 2.63
CA LEU A 67 8.46 13.85 1.35
C LEU A 67 9.94 13.87 0.97
N ASP A 68 10.80 14.06 1.95
CA ASP A 68 12.24 14.17 1.74
C ASP A 68 12.99 12.84 1.94
N GLU A 69 12.24 11.76 2.20
CA GLU A 69 12.84 10.46 2.47
C GLU A 69 13.05 9.67 1.17
N LYS A 70 14.30 9.54 0.76
CA LYS A 70 14.68 8.81 -0.47
C LYS A 70 14.47 7.29 -0.37
N ASN A 71 14.50 6.77 0.85
CA ASN A 71 14.39 5.33 1.12
C ASN A 71 12.97 4.91 1.49
N PHE A 72 11.99 5.72 1.09
CA PHE A 72 10.56 5.45 1.28
C PHE A 72 9.84 5.43 -0.06
N GLY A 73 8.86 4.54 -0.20
CA GLY A 73 8.01 4.45 -1.38
C GLY A 73 6.61 3.95 -1.08
N ILE A 74 5.75 4.01 -2.08
CA ILE A 74 4.36 3.56 -2.02
C ILE A 74 4.02 2.85 -3.33
N ALA A 75 3.40 1.67 -3.23
CA ALA A 75 2.85 0.93 -4.36
C ALA A 75 1.32 0.86 -4.22
N SER A 76 0.62 1.64 -5.04
CA SER A 76 -0.84 1.62 -5.13
C SER A 76 -1.23 0.85 -6.40
N ILE A 77 -1.77 -0.36 -6.22
CA ILE A 77 -2.01 -1.31 -7.31
C ILE A 77 -3.51 -1.38 -7.62
N THR A 78 -3.88 -1.07 -8.86
CA THR A 78 -5.29 -1.13 -9.23
C THR A 78 -5.78 -2.57 -9.38
N ILE A 79 -7.01 -2.81 -8.95
CA ILE A 79 -7.71 -4.09 -9.16
C ILE A 79 -8.65 -4.04 -10.37
N ASN A 80 -8.70 -2.91 -11.10
CA ASN A 80 -9.49 -2.73 -12.31
C ASN A 80 -8.61 -2.26 -13.49
N PRO A 81 -7.64 -3.08 -13.93
CA PRO A 81 -6.65 -2.65 -14.91
C PRO A 81 -7.23 -2.38 -16.31
N LEU A 82 -8.40 -2.91 -16.64
CA LEU A 82 -9.05 -2.63 -17.92
C LEU A 82 -9.51 -1.17 -18.02
N TYR A 83 -9.99 -0.60 -16.92
CA TYR A 83 -10.39 0.80 -16.86
C TYR A 83 -9.23 1.72 -16.48
N ASP A 84 -8.44 1.30 -15.48
CA ASP A 84 -7.35 2.09 -14.92
C ASP A 84 -6.08 1.92 -15.78
N THR A 85 -6.08 2.60 -16.91
CA THR A 85 -4.94 2.71 -17.81
C THR A 85 -3.87 3.64 -17.22
N VAL A 86 -2.70 3.70 -17.86
CA VAL A 86 -1.63 4.63 -17.48
C VAL A 86 -2.15 6.07 -17.43
N GLU A 87 -2.93 6.49 -18.44
CA GLU A 87 -3.50 7.84 -18.53
C GLU A 87 -4.48 8.12 -17.38
N VAL A 88 -5.34 7.17 -17.06
CA VAL A 88 -6.29 7.28 -15.93
C VAL A 88 -5.55 7.39 -14.62
N LEU A 89 -4.53 6.56 -14.41
CA LEU A 89 -3.70 6.60 -13.19
C LEU A 89 -2.93 7.91 -13.07
N LYS A 90 -2.47 8.47 -14.17
CA LYS A 90 -1.77 9.75 -14.17
C LYS A 90 -2.67 10.89 -13.69
N GLU A 91 -3.91 10.95 -14.17
CA GLU A 91 -4.89 11.93 -13.70
C GLU A 91 -5.27 11.71 -12.23
N TYR A 92 -5.42 10.46 -11.82
CA TYR A 92 -5.71 10.11 -10.44
C TYR A 92 -4.57 10.56 -9.49
N ALA A 93 -3.31 10.36 -9.89
CA ALA A 93 -2.16 10.82 -9.14
C ALA A 93 -2.16 12.35 -8.96
N LYS A 94 -2.55 13.10 -9.98
CA LYS A 94 -2.69 14.56 -9.88
C LYS A 94 -3.75 14.95 -8.87
N THR A 95 -4.87 14.26 -8.83
CA THR A 95 -5.98 14.51 -7.89
C THR A 95 -5.50 14.42 -6.43
N TYR A 96 -4.62 13.49 -6.12
CA TYR A 96 -4.07 13.31 -4.78
C TYR A 96 -2.75 14.06 -4.55
N GLU A 97 -2.35 14.92 -5.47
CA GLU A 97 -1.13 15.75 -5.35
C GLU A 97 0.12 14.92 -5.04
N VAL A 98 0.30 13.85 -5.83
CA VAL A 98 1.43 12.94 -5.71
C VAL A 98 2.71 13.66 -6.12
N VAL A 99 3.63 13.84 -5.17
CA VAL A 99 4.92 14.51 -5.38
C VAL A 99 6.10 13.65 -4.94
N GLN A 100 5.85 12.60 -4.13
CA GLN A 100 6.89 11.63 -3.76
C GLN A 100 7.27 10.82 -5.01
N PRO A 101 8.54 10.86 -5.48
CA PRO A 101 8.94 10.19 -6.73
C PRO A 101 8.83 8.66 -6.67
N ASN A 102 8.77 8.09 -5.47
CA ASN A 102 8.64 6.64 -5.26
C ASN A 102 7.20 6.21 -4.97
N TRP A 103 6.22 7.08 -5.15
CA TRP A 103 4.81 6.67 -5.11
C TRP A 103 4.37 6.31 -6.52
N HIS A 104 4.17 5.01 -6.74
CA HIS A 104 3.77 4.46 -8.02
C HIS A 104 2.34 3.93 -7.97
N PHE A 105 1.51 4.38 -8.90
CA PHE A 105 0.19 3.79 -9.18
C PHE A 105 0.39 2.77 -10.28
N LEU A 106 0.09 1.51 -10.00
CA LEU A 106 0.48 0.37 -10.83
C LEU A 106 -0.73 -0.28 -11.49
N THR A 107 -0.59 -0.61 -12.77
CA THR A 107 -1.54 -1.38 -13.56
C THR A 107 -0.81 -2.48 -14.33
N GLY A 108 -1.54 -3.49 -14.78
CA GLY A 108 -0.95 -4.60 -15.51
C GLY A 108 -1.95 -5.72 -15.77
N ASN A 109 -1.47 -6.96 -15.80
CA ASN A 109 -2.28 -8.12 -16.04
C ASN A 109 -3.24 -8.39 -14.87
N HIS A 110 -4.53 -8.53 -15.17
CA HIS A 110 -5.58 -8.78 -14.19
C HIS A 110 -5.27 -9.99 -13.29
N ASN A 111 -4.92 -11.12 -13.89
CA ASN A 111 -4.70 -12.36 -13.13
C ASN A 111 -3.45 -12.24 -12.24
N GLU A 112 -2.40 -11.60 -12.72
CA GLU A 112 -1.19 -11.38 -11.91
C GLU A 112 -1.47 -10.45 -10.72
N ILE A 113 -2.27 -9.40 -10.92
CA ILE A 113 -2.68 -8.49 -9.84
C ILE A 113 -3.50 -9.23 -8.79
N TYR A 114 -4.50 -10.01 -9.21
CA TYR A 114 -5.38 -10.74 -8.30
C TYR A 114 -4.63 -11.85 -7.55
N THR A 115 -3.72 -12.56 -8.22
CA THR A 115 -2.85 -13.54 -7.58
C THR A 115 -1.96 -12.88 -6.52
N LEU A 116 -1.35 -11.74 -6.84
CA LEU A 116 -0.52 -10.99 -5.90
C LEU A 116 -1.32 -10.59 -4.66
N ALA A 117 -2.51 -10.03 -4.85
CA ALA A 117 -3.36 -9.59 -3.74
C ALA A 117 -3.85 -10.76 -2.89
N ASN A 118 -4.50 -11.74 -3.50
CA ASN A 118 -5.19 -12.82 -2.79
C ASN A 118 -4.23 -13.87 -2.22
N GLU A 119 -3.20 -14.24 -2.96
CA GLU A 119 -2.23 -15.27 -2.55
C GLU A 119 -0.96 -14.67 -1.95
N GLY A 120 -0.44 -13.59 -2.55
CA GLY A 120 0.81 -12.98 -2.12
C GLY A 120 0.69 -12.19 -0.83
N PHE A 121 -0.31 -11.33 -0.74
CA PHE A 121 -0.58 -10.51 0.45
C PHE A 121 -1.71 -11.05 1.32
N ASN A 122 -2.39 -12.07 0.86
CA ASN A 122 -3.56 -12.63 1.53
C ASN A 122 -4.63 -11.56 1.84
N LEU A 123 -4.78 -10.60 0.91
CA LEU A 123 -5.79 -9.54 0.93
C LEU A 123 -6.84 -9.86 -0.12
N TYR A 124 -8.10 -10.01 0.29
CA TYR A 124 -9.18 -10.29 -0.64
C TYR A 124 -9.45 -9.10 -1.57
N VAL A 125 -9.40 -9.36 -2.87
CA VAL A 125 -9.91 -8.48 -3.91
C VAL A 125 -10.73 -9.32 -4.89
N GLY A 126 -11.78 -8.73 -5.45
CA GLY A 126 -12.65 -9.46 -6.38
C GLY A 126 -13.63 -8.56 -7.10
N GLU A 127 -14.26 -9.09 -8.14
CA GLU A 127 -15.39 -8.46 -8.79
C GLU A 127 -16.65 -8.72 -7.96
N ALA A 128 -17.43 -7.67 -7.73
CA ALA A 128 -18.66 -7.72 -6.95
C ALA A 128 -19.72 -6.81 -7.62
N PRO A 129 -20.38 -7.29 -8.69
CA PRO A 129 -21.34 -6.47 -9.46
C PRO A 129 -22.48 -5.90 -8.61
N GLU A 130 -22.83 -6.53 -7.50
CA GLU A 130 -23.86 -6.10 -6.56
C GLU A 130 -23.40 -4.94 -5.65
N VAL A 131 -22.11 -4.68 -5.56
CA VAL A 131 -21.54 -3.58 -4.79
C VAL A 131 -21.38 -2.36 -5.70
N GLU A 132 -21.60 -1.16 -5.16
CA GLU A 132 -21.35 0.08 -5.87
C GLU A 132 -19.90 0.16 -6.36
N GLY A 133 -19.70 0.40 -7.65
CA GLY A 133 -18.39 0.38 -8.30
C GLY A 133 -17.99 -0.96 -8.89
N GLY A 134 -18.66 -2.08 -8.54
CA GLY A 134 -18.50 -3.38 -9.15
C GLY A 134 -17.31 -4.21 -8.68
N PHE A 135 -16.56 -3.75 -7.65
CA PHE A 135 -15.37 -4.44 -7.12
C PHE A 135 -15.33 -4.36 -5.60
N GLU A 136 -14.67 -5.32 -4.99
CA GLU A 136 -14.37 -5.35 -3.56
C GLU A 136 -12.87 -5.38 -3.31
N HIS A 137 -12.42 -4.59 -2.35
CA HIS A 137 -11.08 -4.70 -1.76
C HIS A 137 -11.12 -4.29 -0.30
N SER A 138 -10.07 -4.65 0.45
CA SER A 138 -9.95 -4.28 1.84
C SER A 138 -9.43 -2.85 1.99
N GLY A 139 -9.75 -2.21 3.12
CA GLY A 139 -9.19 -0.91 3.50
C GLY A 139 -7.83 -1.00 4.19
N PHE A 140 -7.02 -2.02 3.88
CA PHE A 140 -5.77 -2.30 4.58
C PHE A 140 -4.54 -1.88 3.79
N PHE A 141 -3.52 -1.41 4.53
CA PHE A 141 -2.18 -1.16 4.03
C PHE A 141 -1.23 -2.24 4.55
N THR A 142 -0.27 -2.63 3.73
CA THR A 142 0.79 -3.58 4.09
C THR A 142 2.14 -2.86 4.11
N LEU A 143 2.93 -3.08 5.16
CA LEU A 143 4.24 -2.46 5.35
C LEU A 143 5.36 -3.42 4.94
N ILE A 144 6.29 -2.96 4.12
CA ILE A 144 7.41 -3.73 3.58
C ILE A 144 8.72 -3.05 3.96
N ASP A 145 9.70 -3.83 4.43
CA ASP A 145 11.01 -3.32 4.81
C ASP A 145 12.00 -3.24 3.61
N GLN A 146 13.21 -2.76 3.89
CA GLN A 146 14.27 -2.57 2.90
C GLN A 146 14.73 -3.88 2.25
N ASN A 147 14.47 -5.01 2.88
CA ASN A 147 14.85 -6.35 2.41
C ASN A 147 13.71 -7.09 1.71
N GLY A 148 12.57 -6.43 1.50
CA GLY A 148 11.40 -7.03 0.86
C GLY A 148 10.59 -7.93 1.77
N ASN A 149 10.69 -7.77 3.08
CA ASN A 149 9.90 -8.52 4.05
C ASN A 149 8.66 -7.75 4.48
N ILE A 150 7.53 -8.46 4.56
CA ILE A 150 6.29 -7.93 5.14
C ILE A 150 6.48 -7.85 6.65
N ARG A 151 6.29 -6.66 7.20
CA ARG A 151 6.50 -6.38 8.63
C ARG A 151 5.23 -5.89 9.30
N SER A 152 5.11 -6.14 10.57
CA SER A 152 3.98 -5.65 11.36
C SER A 152 4.37 -5.50 12.82
N ARG A 153 3.63 -4.64 13.54
CA ARG A 153 3.67 -4.62 15.00
C ARG A 153 2.84 -5.76 15.59
N ILE A 154 3.07 -6.00 16.86
CA ILE A 154 2.28 -6.91 17.68
C ILE A 154 1.26 -6.07 18.45
N ASP A 155 0.02 -6.56 18.56
CA ASP A 155 -1.03 -5.93 19.35
C ASP A 155 -0.85 -6.13 20.87
N ALA A 156 -1.76 -5.58 21.67
CA ALA A 156 -1.71 -5.68 23.12
C ALA A 156 -1.84 -7.12 23.64
N ASN A 157 -2.32 -8.06 22.82
CA ASN A 157 -2.47 -9.48 23.15
C ASN A 157 -1.29 -10.34 22.68
N GLY A 158 -0.26 -9.74 22.08
CA GLY A 158 0.91 -10.44 21.55
C GLY A 158 0.72 -11.03 20.17
N ASN A 159 -0.33 -10.65 19.43
CA ASN A 159 -0.62 -11.12 18.09
C ASN A 159 -0.19 -10.11 17.04
N PRO A 160 0.37 -10.56 15.88
CA PRO A 160 0.66 -9.64 14.77
C PRO A 160 -0.64 -9.00 14.27
N ILE A 161 -0.61 -7.70 14.01
CA ILE A 161 -1.74 -7.04 13.34
C ILE A 161 -1.79 -7.36 11.84
N ILE A 162 -0.65 -7.70 11.25
CA ILE A 162 -0.43 -8.04 9.83
C ILE A 162 -0.66 -6.84 8.91
N TYR A 163 -1.84 -6.22 8.98
CA TYR A 163 -2.26 -5.09 8.15
C TYR A 163 -2.52 -3.86 9.00
N TYR A 164 -2.32 -2.69 8.40
CA TYR A 164 -2.66 -1.40 9.00
C TYR A 164 -3.97 -0.91 8.43
N ASP A 165 -4.86 -0.43 9.30
CA ASP A 165 -6.15 0.12 8.87
C ASP A 165 -5.93 1.45 8.11
N GLY A 166 -6.20 1.43 6.82
CA GLY A 166 -6.05 2.59 5.94
C GLY A 166 -7.22 3.58 5.98
N LEU A 167 -8.30 3.25 6.70
CA LEU A 167 -9.50 4.06 6.78
C LEU A 167 -9.54 4.92 8.05
N GLU A 168 -8.86 4.47 9.10
CA GLU A 168 -8.90 5.10 10.42
C GLU A 168 -7.60 5.85 10.73
N LYS A 169 -7.74 7.00 11.37
CA LYS A 169 -6.61 7.83 11.77
C LYS A 169 -5.59 7.08 12.62
N GLU A 170 -6.06 6.26 13.54
CA GLU A 170 -5.20 5.45 14.41
C GLU A 170 -4.31 4.51 13.61
N GLY A 171 -4.86 3.83 12.60
CA GLY A 171 -4.09 2.93 11.72
C GLY A 171 -3.02 3.67 10.92
N VAL A 172 -3.35 4.87 10.43
CA VAL A 172 -2.41 5.73 9.70
C VAL A 172 -1.26 6.19 10.62
N GLU A 173 -1.57 6.61 11.84
CA GLU A 173 -0.56 7.03 12.83
C GLU A 173 0.36 5.86 13.23
N MET A 174 -0.20 4.69 13.44
CA MET A 174 0.58 3.46 13.69
C MET A 174 1.55 3.18 12.54
N LEU A 175 1.07 3.26 11.32
CA LEU A 175 1.88 2.99 10.13
C LEU A 175 3.01 4.01 9.99
N ILE A 176 2.75 5.28 10.17
CA ILE A 176 3.80 6.33 10.14
C ILE A 176 4.87 6.05 11.19
N THR A 177 4.47 5.69 12.42
CA THR A 177 5.39 5.34 13.49
C THR A 177 6.27 4.14 13.10
N ASP A 178 5.68 3.11 12.53
CA ASP A 178 6.38 1.88 12.18
C ASP A 178 7.27 2.02 10.94
N ILE A 179 6.88 2.88 9.99
CA ILE A 179 7.77 3.27 8.87
C ILE A 179 9.04 3.91 9.42
N LYS A 180 8.92 4.84 10.37
CA LYS A 180 10.08 5.49 11.01
C LYS A 180 11.00 4.48 11.71
N LYS A 181 10.42 3.49 12.38
CA LYS A 181 11.21 2.41 13.00
C LYS A 181 12.05 1.65 11.96
N LEU A 182 11.43 1.27 10.84
CA LEU A 182 12.12 0.53 9.77
C LEU A 182 13.19 1.38 9.08
N LEU A 183 12.95 2.67 8.88
CA LEU A 183 13.93 3.58 8.30
C LEU A 183 15.19 3.73 9.16
N ASN A 184 15.06 3.54 10.47
CA ASN A 184 16.15 3.62 11.44
C ASN A 184 16.73 2.26 11.82
N GLU A 185 16.26 1.19 11.25
CA GLU A 185 16.68 -0.19 11.52
C GLU A 185 18.04 -0.55 10.89
#